data_60304a259676e0e05edf049002bb40be
#
_entry.id   60304a259676e0e05edf049002bb40be
#
_cell.length_a   1.000
_cell.length_b   1.000
_cell.length_c   1.000
_cell.angle_alpha   90.00
_cell.angle_beta   90.00
_cell.angle_gamma   90.00
#
_symmetry.space_group_name_H-M   'P 1'
#
loop_
_entity.id
_entity.type
_entity.pdbx_description
1 polymer ?
#
loop_
_entity_poly.entity_id
_entity_poly.type
_entity_poly.pdbx_seq_one_letter_code
_entity_poly.pdbx_strand_id
1 'polypeptide(L)'
;MSISFCKTEKGKPVLIENGFDYIEERTYENKVYWRCTQCNKQKCKARLHTTNNTIFHRVGDHNHAPNSSVSGIRQCRSEIRNLTKTTITTHSIVATSIATASTAVLSQLLPINNLKRTVCRQRAANLNFPANPRSMSEIQITGSFTLTKKKEQFLQYDSENQDSNRFLIFATNQKLDLLQSSTDVYMDGIFKVVPELFYQLYSIHGSVQGSIIPLAYILMSRKSEENYKRIYDTIISLRLLFNPSSFLIDFEKGAMNAIRSCWPQSNVHACFFHLTQNIYRQVQQADFTTKYGNDEEYAHTVRMLPALAFLETNDICSTFEDIGDLQIPDLDPLYNYFEDYYIGRSRSRNRRTIPMFPITF
;
A
#
# COMPACT_ATOMS: atom_id res chain seq x y z
N MET A 1 -14.43 -41.25 -15.69
CA MET A 1 -14.08 -40.09 -16.54
C MET A 1 -14.67 -38.84 -15.89
N SER A 2 -13.86 -37.91 -15.49
CA SER A 2 -14.32 -36.71 -14.77
C SER A 2 -14.72 -35.63 -15.78
N ILE A 3 -15.97 -35.21 -15.71
CA ILE A 3 -16.43 -34.00 -16.38
C ILE A 3 -16.29 -32.83 -15.39
N SER A 4 -15.93 -31.66 -15.89
CA SER A 4 -15.89 -30.43 -15.12
C SER A 4 -16.66 -29.34 -15.82
N PHE A 5 -17.13 -28.38 -15.02
CA PHE A 5 -17.89 -27.23 -15.52
C PHE A 5 -17.17 -25.93 -15.20
N CYS A 6 -17.18 -25.00 -16.14
CA CYS A 6 -16.71 -23.64 -15.93
C CYS A 6 -17.62 -22.66 -16.69
N LYS A 7 -17.28 -21.36 -16.69
CA LYS A 7 -18.04 -20.35 -17.42
C LYS A 7 -17.16 -19.59 -18.42
N THR A 8 -17.74 -19.19 -19.55
CA THR A 8 -17.11 -18.25 -20.48
C THR A 8 -16.93 -16.88 -19.83
N GLU A 9 -16.21 -15.97 -20.49
CA GLU A 9 -16.12 -14.56 -20.06
C GLU A 9 -17.47 -13.87 -19.99
N LYS A 10 -18.43 -14.29 -20.81
CA LYS A 10 -19.83 -13.79 -20.83
C LYS A 10 -20.77 -14.56 -19.87
N GLY A 11 -20.23 -15.41 -19.00
CA GLY A 11 -20.99 -16.13 -17.98
C GLY A 11 -21.71 -17.39 -18.47
N LYS A 12 -21.62 -17.74 -19.77
CA LYS A 12 -22.26 -18.95 -20.32
C LYS A 12 -21.56 -20.23 -19.82
N PRO A 13 -22.32 -21.30 -19.53
CA PRO A 13 -21.73 -22.57 -19.07
C PRO A 13 -20.87 -23.23 -20.15
N VAL A 14 -19.82 -23.89 -19.71
CA VAL A 14 -18.91 -24.69 -20.53
C VAL A 14 -18.70 -26.02 -19.80
N LEU A 15 -18.90 -27.10 -20.50
CA LEU A 15 -18.56 -28.47 -20.06
C LEU A 15 -17.19 -28.83 -20.63
N ILE A 16 -16.34 -29.42 -19.81
CA ILE A 16 -15.02 -29.92 -20.19
C ILE A 16 -14.98 -31.39 -19.96
N GLU A 17 -14.65 -32.13 -21.01
CA GLU A 17 -14.45 -33.60 -20.96
C GLU A 17 -13.22 -33.98 -21.80
N ASN A 18 -12.29 -34.74 -21.20
CA ASN A 18 -11.09 -35.27 -21.86
C ASN A 18 -10.27 -34.21 -22.66
N GLY A 19 -10.20 -32.96 -22.16
CA GLY A 19 -9.49 -31.87 -22.82
C GLY A 19 -10.24 -31.21 -23.98
N PHE A 20 -11.49 -31.54 -24.17
CA PHE A 20 -12.39 -30.88 -25.13
C PHE A 20 -13.38 -29.99 -24.38
N ASP A 21 -13.62 -28.83 -24.92
CA ASP A 21 -14.56 -27.82 -24.39
C ASP A 21 -15.86 -27.86 -25.18
N TYR A 22 -16.98 -27.81 -24.48
CA TYR A 22 -18.30 -27.75 -25.08
C TYR A 22 -19.10 -26.60 -24.52
N ILE A 23 -19.86 -25.93 -25.37
CA ILE A 23 -20.80 -24.86 -25.01
C ILE A 23 -22.22 -25.35 -25.10
N GLU A 24 -23.07 -24.88 -24.23
CA GLU A 24 -24.50 -25.17 -24.27
C GLU A 24 -25.11 -24.70 -25.60
N GLU A 25 -25.82 -25.60 -26.27
CA GLU A 25 -26.55 -25.34 -27.50
C GLU A 25 -28.03 -25.12 -27.23
N ARG A 26 -28.62 -25.97 -26.42
CA ARG A 26 -30.01 -25.90 -25.96
C ARG A 26 -30.23 -26.72 -24.69
N THR A 27 -31.31 -26.39 -23.96
CA THR A 27 -31.81 -27.17 -22.82
C THR A 27 -33.27 -27.51 -23.12
N TYR A 28 -33.63 -28.77 -22.82
CA TYR A 28 -35.00 -29.24 -22.90
C TYR A 28 -35.29 -30.13 -21.68
N GLU A 29 -36.25 -29.72 -20.84
CA GLU A 29 -36.51 -30.34 -19.54
C GLU A 29 -35.22 -30.44 -18.69
N ASN A 30 -34.86 -31.64 -18.26
CA ASN A 30 -33.66 -31.94 -17.49
C ASN A 30 -32.43 -32.27 -18.37
N LYS A 31 -32.55 -32.15 -19.69
CA LYS A 31 -31.49 -32.49 -20.64
C LYS A 31 -30.82 -31.26 -21.19
N VAL A 32 -29.49 -31.23 -21.13
CA VAL A 32 -28.68 -30.18 -21.72
C VAL A 32 -27.89 -30.74 -22.89
N TYR A 33 -27.98 -30.07 -24.03
CA TYR A 33 -27.30 -30.39 -25.27
C TYR A 33 -26.11 -29.49 -25.45
N TRP A 34 -24.95 -30.09 -25.61
CA TRP A 34 -23.67 -29.41 -25.69
C TRP A 34 -23.05 -29.61 -27.06
N ARG A 35 -22.46 -28.55 -27.63
CA ARG A 35 -21.67 -28.64 -28.87
C ARG A 35 -20.22 -28.29 -28.61
N CYS A 36 -19.30 -28.94 -29.36
CA CYS A 36 -17.89 -28.60 -29.30
C CYS A 36 -17.63 -27.12 -29.62
N THR A 37 -16.74 -26.48 -28.88
CA THR A 37 -16.38 -25.06 -29.10
C THR A 37 -15.71 -24.83 -30.46
N GLN A 38 -15.16 -25.88 -31.09
CA GLN A 38 -14.52 -25.81 -32.40
C GLN A 38 -15.53 -26.07 -33.57
N CYS A 39 -16.83 -26.14 -33.26
CA CYS A 39 -17.85 -26.37 -34.28
C CYS A 39 -17.84 -25.36 -35.43
N ASN A 40 -17.56 -24.08 -35.16
CA ASN A 40 -17.51 -23.03 -36.18
C ASN A 40 -16.14 -22.96 -36.88
N LYS A 41 -15.04 -23.05 -36.13
CA LYS A 41 -13.66 -22.91 -36.68
C LYS A 41 -13.20 -24.14 -37.45
N GLN A 42 -13.44 -25.31 -36.90
CA GLN A 42 -12.97 -26.58 -37.48
C GLN A 42 -14.12 -27.48 -37.97
N LYS A 43 -15.36 -26.95 -37.98
CA LYS A 43 -16.58 -27.68 -38.39
C LYS A 43 -16.77 -28.99 -37.62
N CYS A 44 -16.29 -29.02 -36.34
CA CYS A 44 -16.40 -30.20 -35.49
C CYS A 44 -17.88 -30.52 -35.21
N LYS A 45 -18.27 -31.76 -35.45
CA LYS A 45 -19.66 -32.25 -35.26
C LYS A 45 -19.91 -32.88 -33.91
N ALA A 46 -18.89 -33.02 -33.06
CA ALA A 46 -19.01 -33.64 -31.76
C ALA A 46 -20.00 -32.91 -30.84
N ARG A 47 -20.89 -33.69 -30.20
CA ARG A 47 -21.95 -33.25 -29.29
C ARG A 47 -21.97 -34.13 -28.06
N LEU A 48 -22.37 -33.56 -26.93
CA LEU A 48 -22.65 -34.26 -25.68
C LEU A 48 -24.07 -33.95 -25.22
N HIS A 49 -24.71 -34.92 -24.61
CA HIS A 49 -26.00 -34.71 -23.95
C HIS A 49 -25.84 -35.11 -22.48
N THR A 50 -26.27 -34.25 -21.59
CA THR A 50 -26.21 -34.48 -20.14
C THR A 50 -27.58 -34.39 -19.50
N THR A 51 -27.78 -35.19 -18.46
CA THR A 51 -28.90 -35.09 -17.52
C THR A 51 -28.31 -35.09 -16.11
N ASN A 52 -28.72 -34.12 -15.27
CA ASN A 52 -28.20 -33.95 -13.90
C ASN A 52 -26.66 -33.98 -13.84
N ASN A 53 -26.02 -33.24 -14.74
CA ASN A 53 -24.56 -33.18 -14.88
C ASN A 53 -23.86 -34.49 -15.20
N THR A 54 -24.59 -35.49 -15.66
CA THR A 54 -24.05 -36.78 -16.10
C THR A 54 -24.24 -36.96 -17.61
N ILE A 55 -23.19 -37.39 -18.32
CA ILE A 55 -23.28 -37.65 -19.77
C ILE A 55 -24.04 -38.92 -19.98
N PHE A 56 -25.12 -38.89 -20.75
CA PHE A 56 -25.89 -40.06 -21.12
C PHE A 56 -25.77 -40.39 -22.61
N HIS A 57 -25.35 -39.42 -23.45
CA HIS A 57 -25.23 -39.70 -24.89
C HIS A 57 -24.10 -38.85 -25.51
N ARG A 58 -23.38 -39.43 -26.49
CA ARG A 58 -22.34 -38.82 -27.29
C ARG A 58 -22.70 -38.93 -28.76
N VAL A 59 -22.49 -37.86 -29.53
CA VAL A 59 -22.80 -37.79 -30.96
C VAL A 59 -21.57 -37.31 -31.71
N GLY A 60 -21.09 -38.10 -32.66
CA GLY A 60 -19.97 -37.79 -33.54
C GLY A 60 -18.62 -37.71 -32.81
N ASP A 61 -17.58 -37.83 -33.61
CA ASP A 61 -16.20 -37.74 -33.12
C ASP A 61 -15.60 -36.38 -33.37
N HIS A 62 -14.57 -36.05 -32.59
CA HIS A 62 -13.78 -34.85 -32.80
C HIS A 62 -12.84 -35.01 -34.01
N ASN A 63 -12.82 -34.04 -34.87
CA ASN A 63 -11.90 -33.95 -36.00
C ASN A 63 -10.64 -33.07 -35.68
N HIS A 64 -10.38 -32.86 -34.40
CA HIS A 64 -9.23 -32.09 -33.90
C HIS A 64 -8.72 -32.70 -32.59
N ALA A 65 -7.46 -32.43 -32.25
CA ALA A 65 -6.87 -32.88 -31.00
C ALA A 65 -7.46 -32.14 -29.78
N PRO A 66 -7.48 -32.79 -28.60
CA PRO A 66 -7.83 -32.13 -27.35
C PRO A 66 -6.82 -31.08 -26.99
N ASN A 67 -7.25 -29.99 -26.35
CA ASN A 67 -6.38 -28.96 -25.86
C ASN A 67 -6.61 -28.71 -24.37
N SER A 68 -5.96 -29.53 -23.57
CA SER A 68 -6.07 -29.43 -22.10
C SER A 68 -5.54 -28.11 -21.53
N SER A 69 -4.59 -27.47 -22.22
CA SER A 69 -4.08 -26.16 -21.77
C SER A 69 -5.14 -25.08 -21.86
N VAL A 70 -5.92 -25.03 -22.97
CA VAL A 70 -7.02 -24.05 -23.12
C VAL A 70 -8.10 -24.28 -22.07
N SER A 71 -8.46 -25.56 -21.84
CA SER A 71 -9.44 -25.93 -20.81
C SER A 71 -8.95 -25.52 -19.40
N GLY A 72 -7.69 -25.80 -19.09
CA GLY A 72 -7.08 -25.41 -17.81
C GLY A 72 -7.01 -23.87 -17.62
N ILE A 73 -6.64 -23.12 -18.65
CA ILE A 73 -6.67 -21.64 -18.60
C ILE A 73 -8.08 -21.14 -18.31
N ARG A 74 -9.10 -21.73 -18.93
CA ARG A 74 -10.49 -21.37 -18.72
C ARG A 74 -10.95 -21.66 -17.30
N GLN A 75 -10.54 -22.80 -16.74
CA GLN A 75 -10.80 -23.15 -15.34
C GLN A 75 -10.17 -22.13 -14.40
N CYS A 76 -8.86 -21.84 -14.53
CA CYS A 76 -8.18 -20.81 -13.73
C CYS A 76 -8.89 -19.45 -13.79
N ARG A 77 -9.26 -18.99 -14.99
CA ARG A 77 -10.00 -17.72 -15.16
C ARG A 77 -11.39 -17.75 -14.51
N SER A 78 -12.07 -18.90 -14.56
CA SER A 78 -13.38 -19.07 -13.93
C SER A 78 -13.27 -19.04 -12.41
N GLU A 79 -12.25 -19.68 -11.87
CA GLU A 79 -11.96 -19.68 -10.44
C GLU A 79 -11.57 -18.30 -9.94
N ILE A 80 -10.69 -17.58 -10.63
CA ILE A 80 -10.37 -16.17 -10.36
C ILE A 80 -11.67 -15.36 -10.24
N ARG A 81 -12.59 -15.50 -11.21
CA ARG A 81 -13.85 -14.76 -11.22
C ARG A 81 -14.74 -15.09 -10.02
N ASN A 82 -14.80 -16.34 -9.62
CA ASN A 82 -15.58 -16.76 -8.45
C ASN A 82 -14.99 -16.19 -7.16
N LEU A 83 -13.66 -16.26 -7.00
CA LEU A 83 -12.95 -15.75 -5.84
C LEU A 83 -12.93 -14.22 -5.74
N THR A 84 -13.14 -13.48 -6.86
CA THR A 84 -13.25 -12.01 -6.80
C THR A 84 -14.44 -11.52 -5.98
N LYS A 85 -15.42 -12.34 -5.74
CA LYS A 85 -16.59 -12.05 -4.90
C LYS A 85 -16.32 -12.20 -3.40
N THR A 86 -15.17 -12.74 -3.05
CA THR A 86 -14.75 -12.96 -1.66
C THR A 86 -13.85 -11.85 -1.16
N THR A 87 -13.55 -11.84 0.15
CA THR A 87 -12.65 -10.88 0.80
C THR A 87 -11.17 -11.28 0.74
N ILE A 88 -10.83 -12.39 0.08
CA ILE A 88 -9.46 -12.89 -0.06
C ILE A 88 -8.60 -11.86 -0.82
N THR A 89 -7.32 -11.71 -0.47
CA THR A 89 -6.44 -10.73 -1.13
C THR A 89 -6.26 -11.01 -2.62
N THR A 90 -6.00 -9.99 -3.43
CA THR A 90 -5.76 -10.13 -4.87
C THR A 90 -4.61 -11.11 -5.16
N HIS A 91 -3.56 -11.07 -4.33
CA HIS A 91 -2.42 -11.99 -4.47
C HIS A 91 -2.85 -13.44 -4.21
N SER A 92 -3.55 -13.69 -3.10
CA SER A 92 -4.02 -15.03 -2.73
C SER A 92 -5.01 -15.59 -3.75
N ILE A 93 -5.90 -14.79 -4.33
CA ILE A 93 -6.79 -15.24 -5.41
C ILE A 93 -5.98 -15.79 -6.58
N VAL A 94 -5.02 -15.01 -7.07
CA VAL A 94 -4.19 -15.45 -8.21
C VAL A 94 -3.39 -16.69 -7.83
N ALA A 95 -2.74 -16.70 -6.66
CA ALA A 95 -1.94 -17.84 -6.20
C ALA A 95 -2.78 -19.12 -6.10
N THR A 96 -3.95 -19.06 -5.45
CA THR A 96 -4.86 -20.22 -5.31
C THR A 96 -5.31 -20.73 -6.67
N SER A 97 -5.73 -19.84 -7.57
CA SER A 97 -6.28 -20.23 -8.88
C SER A 97 -5.24 -20.83 -9.84
N ILE A 98 -3.94 -20.62 -9.60
CA ILE A 98 -2.86 -21.20 -10.42
C ILE A 98 -2.15 -22.37 -9.72
N ALA A 99 -2.40 -22.61 -8.44
CA ALA A 99 -1.67 -23.61 -7.64
C ALA A 99 -1.76 -25.04 -8.19
N THR A 100 -2.89 -25.39 -8.81
CA THR A 100 -3.15 -26.71 -9.38
C THR A 100 -2.93 -26.77 -10.90
N ALA A 101 -2.49 -25.66 -11.51
CA ALA A 101 -2.31 -25.57 -12.96
C ALA A 101 -1.04 -26.32 -13.42
N SER A 102 -1.15 -27.09 -14.50
CA SER A 102 0.01 -27.75 -15.11
C SER A 102 0.97 -26.72 -15.74
N THR A 103 2.24 -27.12 -15.93
CA THR A 103 3.26 -26.27 -16.59
C THR A 103 2.80 -25.77 -17.96
N ALA A 104 2.10 -26.62 -18.74
CA ALA A 104 1.55 -26.27 -20.02
C ALA A 104 0.45 -25.18 -19.94
N VAL A 105 -0.33 -25.16 -18.85
CA VAL A 105 -1.32 -24.10 -18.58
C VAL A 105 -0.60 -22.82 -18.13
N LEU A 106 0.37 -22.93 -17.23
CA LEU A 106 1.12 -21.78 -16.70
C LEU A 106 1.87 -21.03 -17.82
N SER A 107 2.47 -21.74 -18.77
CA SER A 107 3.20 -21.12 -19.89
C SER A 107 2.32 -20.29 -20.84
N GLN A 108 1.01 -20.56 -20.86
CA GLN A 108 0.04 -19.86 -21.72
C GLN A 108 -0.86 -18.89 -20.95
N LEU A 109 -0.76 -18.87 -19.62
CA LEU A 109 -1.47 -17.88 -18.80
C LEU A 109 -0.88 -16.49 -18.99
N LEU A 110 -1.73 -15.46 -18.83
CA LEU A 110 -1.26 -14.08 -18.78
C LEU A 110 -0.27 -13.87 -17.62
N PRO A 111 0.69 -12.94 -17.74
CA PRO A 111 1.56 -12.58 -16.65
C PRO A 111 0.78 -12.29 -15.36
N ILE A 112 1.35 -12.65 -14.21
CA ILE A 112 0.70 -12.53 -12.88
C ILE A 112 0.16 -11.11 -12.65
N ASN A 113 0.90 -10.08 -13.06
CA ASN A 113 0.45 -8.69 -12.93
C ASN A 113 -0.83 -8.40 -13.74
N ASN A 114 -1.00 -9.02 -14.89
CA ASN A 114 -2.21 -8.89 -15.70
C ASN A 114 -3.40 -9.64 -15.08
N LEU A 115 -3.15 -10.79 -14.47
CA LEU A 115 -4.16 -11.51 -13.69
C LEU A 115 -4.60 -10.69 -12.47
N LYS A 116 -3.66 -10.09 -11.73
CA LYS A 116 -3.98 -9.18 -10.62
C LYS A 116 -4.82 -7.99 -11.08
N ARG A 117 -4.47 -7.35 -12.20
CA ARG A 117 -5.28 -6.27 -12.80
C ARG A 117 -6.67 -6.74 -13.16
N THR A 118 -6.82 -7.96 -13.67
CA THR A 118 -8.12 -8.56 -13.97
C THR A 118 -8.96 -8.74 -12.71
N VAL A 119 -8.38 -9.24 -11.62
CA VAL A 119 -9.05 -9.32 -10.30
C VAL A 119 -9.54 -7.96 -9.84
N CYS A 120 -8.68 -6.94 -9.88
CA CYS A 120 -9.04 -5.58 -9.46
C CYS A 120 -10.21 -5.01 -10.30
N ARG A 121 -10.16 -5.15 -11.64
CA ARG A 121 -11.24 -4.69 -12.53
C ARG A 121 -12.56 -5.40 -12.26
N GLN A 122 -12.53 -6.73 -12.06
CA GLN A 122 -13.74 -7.49 -11.76
C GLN A 122 -14.33 -7.13 -10.39
N ARG A 123 -13.49 -6.88 -9.39
CA ARG A 123 -13.95 -6.40 -8.08
C ARG A 123 -14.60 -5.03 -8.19
N ALA A 124 -13.97 -4.09 -8.89
CA ALA A 124 -14.54 -2.76 -9.12
C ALA A 124 -15.91 -2.85 -9.79
N ALA A 125 -16.07 -3.70 -10.83
CA ALA A 125 -17.34 -3.92 -11.51
C ALA A 125 -18.40 -4.58 -10.62
N ASN A 126 -18.01 -5.54 -9.76
CA ASN A 126 -18.95 -6.23 -8.89
C ASN A 126 -19.45 -5.36 -7.73
N LEU A 127 -18.64 -4.39 -7.28
CA LEU A 127 -18.92 -3.54 -6.12
C LEU A 127 -19.61 -2.23 -6.53
N ASN A 128 -19.87 -2.01 -7.83
CA ASN A 128 -20.43 -0.76 -8.37
C ASN A 128 -19.73 0.49 -7.80
N PHE A 129 -18.39 0.43 -7.67
CA PHE A 129 -17.64 1.59 -7.23
C PHE A 129 -17.87 2.77 -8.18
N PRO A 130 -18.01 4.00 -7.65
CA PRO A 130 -18.06 5.19 -8.48
C PRO A 130 -16.79 5.29 -9.33
N ALA A 131 -16.89 5.99 -10.46
CA ALA A 131 -15.70 6.30 -11.27
C ALA A 131 -14.65 7.03 -10.42
N ASN A 132 -13.37 6.81 -10.70
CA ASN A 132 -12.32 7.55 -10.02
C ASN A 132 -12.51 9.06 -10.28
N PRO A 133 -12.54 9.89 -9.22
CA PRO A 133 -12.66 11.33 -9.35
C PRO A 133 -11.44 11.90 -10.08
N ARG A 134 -11.64 12.94 -10.87
CA ARG A 134 -10.57 13.65 -11.61
C ARG A 134 -10.04 14.87 -10.88
N SER A 135 -10.78 15.34 -9.87
CA SER A 135 -10.44 16.49 -9.04
C SER A 135 -10.87 16.27 -7.59
N MET A 136 -10.31 17.04 -6.68
CA MET A 136 -10.68 17.02 -5.25
C MET A 136 -12.17 17.34 -5.05
N SER A 137 -12.74 18.24 -5.86
CA SER A 137 -14.13 18.65 -5.77
C SER A 137 -15.13 17.55 -6.19
N GLU A 138 -14.68 16.58 -7.01
CA GLU A 138 -15.50 15.44 -7.42
C GLU A 138 -15.52 14.31 -6.38
N ILE A 139 -14.63 14.34 -5.38
CA ILE A 139 -14.58 13.30 -4.36
C ILE A 139 -15.80 13.39 -3.45
N GLN A 140 -16.66 12.37 -3.52
CA GLN A 140 -17.79 12.19 -2.61
C GLN A 140 -17.61 10.89 -1.82
N ILE A 141 -17.41 11.01 -0.51
CA ILE A 141 -17.22 9.85 0.37
C ILE A 141 -18.55 9.56 1.06
N THR A 142 -19.27 8.57 0.55
CA THR A 142 -20.61 8.22 1.02
C THR A 142 -20.76 6.73 1.30
N GLY A 143 -21.79 6.35 2.05
CA GLY A 143 -22.18 4.96 2.27
C GLY A 143 -21.07 4.11 2.88
N SER A 144 -20.72 2.99 2.25
CA SER A 144 -19.75 2.03 2.77
C SER A 144 -18.31 2.57 2.92
N PHE A 145 -17.98 3.68 2.26
CA PHE A 145 -16.65 4.31 2.36
C PHE A 145 -16.46 5.11 3.66
N THR A 146 -17.54 5.43 4.36
CA THR A 146 -17.48 6.09 5.68
C THR A 146 -17.43 5.11 6.85
N LEU A 147 -17.55 3.81 6.59
CA LEU A 147 -17.71 2.77 7.60
C LEU A 147 -16.60 1.71 7.54
N THR A 148 -16.32 1.10 8.69
CA THR A 148 -15.49 -0.12 8.76
C THR A 148 -16.25 -1.33 8.18
N LYS A 149 -15.55 -2.46 7.99
CA LYS A 149 -16.19 -3.76 7.65
C LYS A 149 -17.22 -4.21 8.70
N LYS A 150 -17.10 -3.76 9.95
CA LYS A 150 -18.04 -4.01 11.03
C LYS A 150 -19.19 -2.99 11.07
N LYS A 151 -19.27 -2.09 10.07
CA LYS A 151 -20.28 -1.02 9.96
C LYS A 151 -20.18 0.05 11.07
N GLU A 152 -19.02 0.21 11.70
CA GLU A 152 -18.75 1.30 12.63
C GLU A 152 -18.35 2.55 11.85
N GLN A 153 -18.68 3.74 12.34
CA GLN A 153 -18.24 5.01 11.74
C GLN A 153 -16.71 5.09 11.71
N PHE A 154 -16.15 5.30 10.52
CA PHE A 154 -14.71 5.34 10.31
C PHE A 154 -14.22 6.69 9.77
N LEU A 155 -14.95 7.35 8.86
CA LEU A 155 -14.68 8.73 8.48
C LEU A 155 -15.17 9.66 9.59
N GLN A 156 -14.24 10.24 10.35
CA GLN A 156 -14.56 11.13 11.47
C GLN A 156 -14.65 12.59 11.05
N TYR A 157 -13.90 12.97 10.02
CA TYR A 157 -13.87 14.34 9.55
C TYR A 157 -13.51 14.40 8.06
N ASP A 158 -14.15 15.34 7.37
CA ASP A 158 -13.86 15.73 5.99
C ASP A 158 -13.89 17.26 5.94
N SER A 159 -12.81 17.90 5.53
CA SER A 159 -12.76 19.36 5.40
C SER A 159 -13.51 19.89 4.16
N GLU A 160 -14.21 18.98 3.48
CA GLU A 160 -15.11 19.18 2.35
C GLU A 160 -14.43 19.45 1.01
N ASN A 161 -15.22 19.26 -0.06
CA ASN A 161 -14.73 19.27 -1.44
C ASN A 161 -14.39 20.67 -1.98
N GLN A 162 -14.78 21.73 -1.29
CA GLN A 162 -14.41 23.12 -1.65
C GLN A 162 -13.07 23.56 -1.06
N ASP A 163 -12.53 22.79 -0.09
CA ASP A 163 -11.23 23.06 0.51
C ASP A 163 -10.08 22.68 -0.43
N SER A 164 -9.31 23.66 -0.88
CA SER A 164 -8.13 23.42 -1.73
C SER A 164 -7.03 22.62 -1.03
N ASN A 165 -7.02 22.62 0.31
CA ASN A 165 -6.11 21.88 1.18
C ASN A 165 -6.83 20.73 1.90
N ARG A 166 -7.78 20.10 1.20
CA ARG A 166 -8.66 19.06 1.75
C ARG A 166 -7.89 17.95 2.46
N PHE A 167 -8.42 17.58 3.61
CA PHE A 167 -7.97 16.41 4.35
C PHE A 167 -9.14 15.64 4.95
N LEU A 168 -8.92 14.35 5.16
CA LEU A 168 -9.91 13.39 5.66
C LEU A 168 -9.31 12.66 6.85
N ILE A 169 -10.04 12.53 7.95
CA ILE A 169 -9.60 11.78 9.13
C ILE A 169 -10.42 10.51 9.27
N PHE A 170 -9.75 9.37 9.27
CA PHE A 170 -10.32 8.05 9.44
C PHE A 170 -9.86 7.41 10.74
N ALA A 171 -10.79 7.11 11.62
CA ALA A 171 -10.59 6.38 12.86
C ALA A 171 -11.93 5.80 13.35
N THR A 172 -11.94 4.79 14.20
CA THR A 172 -13.13 4.46 14.98
C THR A 172 -13.14 5.29 16.27
N ASN A 173 -14.32 5.46 16.90
CA ASN A 173 -14.39 6.15 18.18
C ASN A 173 -13.50 5.48 19.23
N GLN A 174 -13.49 4.14 19.30
CA GLN A 174 -12.61 3.40 20.19
C GLN A 174 -11.12 3.73 19.97
N LYS A 175 -10.70 3.89 18.71
CA LYS A 175 -9.31 4.25 18.36
C LYS A 175 -8.99 5.68 18.75
N LEU A 176 -9.94 6.60 18.62
CA LEU A 176 -9.76 7.99 19.08
C LEU A 176 -9.71 8.08 20.62
N ASP A 177 -10.46 7.24 21.33
CA ASP A 177 -10.40 7.18 22.80
C ASP A 177 -9.03 6.66 23.27
N LEU A 178 -8.48 5.63 22.57
CA LEU A 178 -7.12 5.15 22.81
C LEU A 178 -6.07 6.22 22.49
N LEU A 179 -6.27 6.99 21.41
CA LEU A 179 -5.39 8.09 21.06
C LEU A 179 -5.40 9.18 22.15
N GLN A 180 -6.57 9.56 22.64
CA GLN A 180 -6.70 10.54 23.72
C GLN A 180 -5.96 10.12 25.00
N SER A 181 -5.90 8.82 25.28
CA SER A 181 -5.22 8.28 26.47
C SER A 181 -3.73 8.00 26.24
N SER A 182 -3.21 8.19 25.00
CA SER A 182 -1.81 7.92 24.69
C SER A 182 -0.92 9.05 25.19
N THR A 183 0.10 8.70 25.97
CA THR A 183 1.17 9.63 26.43
C THR A 183 2.23 9.85 25.37
N ASP A 184 2.51 8.80 24.59
CA ASP A 184 3.51 8.80 23.54
C ASP A 184 2.83 8.51 22.20
N VAL A 185 3.03 9.41 21.24
CA VAL A 185 2.40 9.38 19.93
C VAL A 185 3.47 9.29 18.85
N TYR A 186 3.25 8.40 17.88
CA TYR A 186 4.14 8.17 16.76
C TYR A 186 3.42 8.55 15.48
N MET A 187 4.07 9.33 14.63
CA MET A 187 3.47 9.81 13.38
C MET A 187 4.38 9.55 12.19
N ASP A 188 3.79 9.07 11.09
CA ASP A 188 4.54 8.73 9.88
C ASP A 188 3.75 9.08 8.62
N GLY A 189 4.45 9.54 7.60
CA GLY A 189 3.91 9.92 6.29
C GLY A 189 4.18 8.86 5.22
N ILE A 190 3.13 8.24 4.67
CA ILE A 190 3.21 7.22 3.63
C ILE A 190 2.78 7.81 2.30
N PHE A 191 3.63 7.67 1.26
CA PHE A 191 3.40 8.28 -0.06
C PHE A 191 2.99 7.27 -1.15
N LYS A 192 3.46 6.02 -1.08
CA LYS A 192 3.31 5.02 -2.16
C LYS A 192 1.90 4.43 -2.34
N VAL A 193 1.05 4.51 -1.31
CA VAL A 193 -0.29 3.88 -1.30
C VAL A 193 -1.41 4.91 -1.32
N VAL A 194 -1.08 6.16 -1.51
CA VAL A 194 -2.02 7.29 -1.48
C VAL A 194 -2.81 7.36 -2.78
N PRO A 195 -4.13 7.65 -2.74
CA PRO A 195 -4.89 7.96 -3.94
C PRO A 195 -4.31 9.18 -4.68
N GLU A 196 -4.30 9.14 -6.02
CA GLU A 196 -3.60 10.10 -6.89
C GLU A 196 -3.88 11.59 -6.58
N LEU A 197 -5.07 11.91 -6.09
CA LEU A 197 -5.46 13.29 -5.76
C LEU A 197 -4.96 13.77 -4.40
N PHE A 198 -4.47 12.88 -3.54
CA PHE A 198 -3.90 13.24 -2.25
C PHE A 198 -2.38 13.17 -2.30
N TYR A 199 -1.73 13.95 -1.45
CA TYR A 199 -0.26 14.00 -1.40
C TYR A 199 0.32 12.88 -0.53
N GLN A 200 -0.27 12.64 0.64
CA GLN A 200 0.19 11.60 1.56
C GLN A 200 -0.95 11.01 2.40
N LEU A 201 -0.73 9.78 2.84
CA LEU A 201 -1.46 9.16 3.95
C LEU A 201 -0.62 9.36 5.22
N TYR A 202 -1.09 10.18 6.13
CA TYR A 202 -0.44 10.44 7.40
C TYR A 202 -1.07 9.57 8.46
N SER A 203 -0.29 8.77 9.18
CA SER A 203 -0.77 7.84 10.18
C SER A 203 -0.35 8.27 11.58
N ILE A 204 -1.27 8.18 12.52
CA ILE A 204 -1.03 8.46 13.93
C ILE A 204 -1.17 7.16 14.70
N HIS A 205 -0.15 6.84 15.47
CA HIS A 205 -0.04 5.62 16.28
C HIS A 205 0.10 6.00 17.75
N GLY A 206 -0.34 5.12 18.63
CA GLY A 206 -0.13 5.22 20.06
C GLY A 206 0.32 3.90 20.65
N SER A 207 0.91 3.96 21.83
CA SER A 207 1.29 2.77 22.59
C SER A 207 0.08 2.23 23.36
N VAL A 208 -0.27 0.98 23.09
CA VAL A 208 -1.37 0.29 23.77
C VAL A 208 -0.86 -1.05 24.27
N GLN A 209 -0.82 -1.25 25.58
CA GLN A 209 -0.32 -2.49 26.20
C GLN A 209 1.06 -2.91 25.68
N GLY A 210 1.97 -1.95 25.53
CA GLY A 210 3.34 -2.20 25.07
C GLY A 210 3.50 -2.42 23.55
N SER A 211 2.41 -2.29 22.79
CA SER A 211 2.43 -2.39 21.32
C SER A 211 2.09 -1.05 20.68
N ILE A 212 2.85 -0.66 19.65
CA ILE A 212 2.53 0.53 18.86
C ILE A 212 1.53 0.14 17.78
N ILE A 213 0.34 0.73 17.82
CA ILE A 213 -0.74 0.42 16.89
C ILE A 213 -1.27 1.68 16.21
N PRO A 214 -1.71 1.59 14.94
CA PRO A 214 -2.32 2.72 14.25
C PRO A 214 -3.69 3.05 14.85
N LEU A 215 -3.89 4.32 15.17
CA LEU A 215 -5.09 4.84 15.83
C LEU A 215 -5.90 5.76 14.91
N ALA A 216 -5.24 6.55 14.06
CA ALA A 216 -5.89 7.37 13.06
C ALA A 216 -5.11 7.38 11.74
N TYR A 217 -5.83 7.57 10.64
CA TYR A 217 -5.28 7.74 9.30
C TYR A 217 -5.82 9.03 8.72
N ILE A 218 -4.95 9.84 8.15
CA ILE A 218 -5.30 11.12 7.55
C ILE A 218 -4.85 11.12 6.07
N LEU A 219 -5.80 11.24 5.16
CA LEU A 219 -5.48 11.58 3.77
C LEU A 219 -5.39 13.09 3.66
N MET A 220 -4.27 13.61 3.18
CA MET A 220 -4.06 15.04 3.05
C MET A 220 -3.52 15.41 1.66
N SER A 221 -4.00 16.55 1.14
CA SER A 221 -3.62 17.03 -0.18
C SER A 221 -2.31 17.82 -0.18
N ARG A 222 -1.88 18.36 0.95
CA ARG A 222 -0.65 19.14 1.11
C ARG A 222 -0.02 18.94 2.49
N LYS A 223 1.32 19.05 2.55
CA LYS A 223 2.14 18.95 3.77
C LYS A 223 2.68 20.31 4.22
N SER A 224 1.85 21.35 4.25
CA SER A 224 2.22 22.63 4.83
C SER A 224 2.00 22.64 6.35
N GLU A 225 2.76 23.49 7.07
CA GLU A 225 2.60 23.70 8.50
C GLU A 225 1.15 24.07 8.86
N GLU A 226 0.54 24.95 8.08
CA GLU A 226 -0.85 25.35 8.23
C GLU A 226 -1.80 24.16 8.14
N ASN A 227 -1.60 23.25 7.16
CA ASN A 227 -2.47 22.09 7.00
C ASN A 227 -2.28 21.09 8.15
N TYR A 228 -1.05 20.86 8.61
CA TYR A 228 -0.80 20.06 9.82
C TYR A 228 -1.48 20.66 11.04
N LYS A 229 -1.37 21.97 11.23
CA LYS A 229 -2.05 22.65 12.35
C LYS A 229 -3.56 22.44 12.30
N ARG A 230 -4.21 22.63 11.16
CA ARG A 230 -5.64 22.37 10.97
C ARG A 230 -6.03 20.93 11.31
N ILE A 231 -5.22 19.96 10.89
CA ILE A 231 -5.43 18.55 11.21
C ILE A 231 -5.36 18.32 12.73
N TYR A 232 -4.35 18.87 13.40
CA TYR A 232 -4.17 18.70 14.84
C TYR A 232 -5.27 19.43 15.64
N ASP A 233 -5.64 20.63 15.27
CA ASP A 233 -6.77 21.35 15.86
C ASP A 233 -8.09 20.55 15.71
N THR A 234 -8.27 19.88 14.56
CA THR A 234 -9.43 18.99 14.34
C THR A 234 -9.38 17.76 15.25
N ILE A 235 -8.22 17.11 15.40
CA ILE A 235 -8.06 15.97 16.30
C ILE A 235 -8.35 16.38 17.75
N ILE A 236 -7.83 17.55 18.17
CA ILE A 236 -8.11 18.10 19.48
C ILE A 236 -9.63 18.35 19.65
N SER A 237 -10.31 18.88 18.64
CA SER A 237 -11.75 19.09 18.69
C SER A 237 -12.55 17.80 18.80
N LEU A 238 -12.07 16.72 18.17
CA LEU A 238 -12.68 15.38 18.27
C LEU A 238 -12.44 14.73 19.65
N ARG A 239 -11.34 15.07 20.31
CA ARG A 239 -10.92 14.53 21.62
C ARG A 239 -10.23 15.63 22.44
N LEU A 240 -11.02 16.40 23.16
CA LEU A 240 -10.58 17.62 23.88
C LEU A 240 -9.50 17.39 24.94
N LEU A 241 -9.39 16.17 25.45
CA LEU A 241 -8.37 15.80 26.46
C LEU A 241 -7.11 15.19 25.82
N PHE A 242 -6.98 15.19 24.51
CA PHE A 242 -5.78 14.70 23.82
C PHE A 242 -4.61 15.65 24.05
N ASN A 243 -3.72 15.26 24.97
CA ASN A 243 -2.55 16.05 25.37
C ASN A 243 -1.35 15.14 25.66
N PRO A 244 -0.70 14.57 24.62
CA PRO A 244 0.42 13.64 24.80
C PRO A 244 1.66 14.34 25.33
N SER A 245 2.48 13.59 26.09
CA SER A 245 3.74 14.07 26.65
C SER A 245 4.86 14.08 25.60
N SER A 246 4.81 13.17 24.63
CA SER A 246 5.83 13.09 23.58
C SER A 246 5.26 12.72 22.20
N PHE A 247 5.95 13.22 21.17
CA PHE A 247 5.74 12.88 19.78
C PHE A 247 7.03 12.37 19.15
N LEU A 248 6.99 11.22 18.50
CA LEU A 248 8.05 10.73 17.62
C LEU A 248 7.58 10.84 16.17
N ILE A 249 8.26 11.67 15.38
CA ILE A 249 7.89 11.95 13.99
C ILE A 249 9.09 11.86 13.06
N ASP A 250 8.85 11.91 11.75
CA ASP A 250 9.92 12.05 10.76
C ASP A 250 10.46 13.51 10.71
N PHE A 251 11.51 13.73 9.90
CA PHE A 251 12.12 15.05 9.73
C PHE A 251 11.27 15.95 8.83
N GLU A 252 10.03 16.21 9.24
CA GLU A 252 9.10 17.08 8.53
C GLU A 252 8.84 18.37 9.32
N LYS A 253 9.55 19.47 8.94
CA LYS A 253 9.55 20.71 9.69
C LYS A 253 8.15 21.29 9.89
N GLY A 254 7.27 21.21 8.87
CA GLY A 254 5.90 21.70 8.97
C GLY A 254 5.09 20.96 10.04
N ALA A 255 5.23 19.62 10.13
CA ALA A 255 4.57 18.82 11.16
C ALA A 255 5.13 19.16 12.56
N MET A 256 6.46 19.25 12.69
CA MET A 256 7.13 19.61 13.95
C MET A 256 6.68 20.97 14.48
N ASN A 257 6.65 21.98 13.63
CA ASN A 257 6.22 23.34 14.03
C ASN A 257 4.74 23.35 14.44
N ALA A 258 3.88 22.64 13.70
CA ALA A 258 2.48 22.53 14.02
C ALA A 258 2.25 21.82 15.37
N ILE A 259 3.00 20.74 15.68
CA ILE A 259 2.93 20.07 17.00
C ILE A 259 3.31 21.04 18.12
N ARG A 260 4.43 21.75 17.97
CA ARG A 260 4.86 22.73 18.99
C ARG A 260 3.84 23.84 19.21
N SER A 261 3.13 24.24 18.16
CA SER A 261 2.06 25.24 18.25
C SER A 261 0.83 24.70 18.99
N CYS A 262 0.45 23.44 18.74
CA CYS A 262 -0.74 22.83 19.35
C CYS A 262 -0.47 22.28 20.78
N TRP A 263 0.74 21.74 21.01
CA TRP A 263 1.16 21.15 22.29
C TRP A 263 2.53 21.69 22.73
N PRO A 264 2.61 22.94 23.21
CA PRO A 264 3.89 23.61 23.51
C PRO A 264 4.65 22.96 24.68
N GLN A 265 4.02 22.12 25.47
CA GLN A 265 4.65 21.41 26.60
C GLN A 265 5.11 19.99 26.24
N SER A 266 4.77 19.49 25.06
CA SER A 266 5.14 18.15 24.63
C SER A 266 6.55 18.12 24.05
N ASN A 267 7.26 17.03 24.32
CA ASN A 267 8.55 16.76 23.69
C ASN A 267 8.34 16.28 22.25
N VAL A 268 9.14 16.79 21.32
CA VAL A 268 9.12 16.35 19.92
C VAL A 268 10.45 15.71 19.60
N HIS A 269 10.41 14.43 19.23
CA HIS A 269 11.58 13.63 18.88
C HIS A 269 11.53 13.24 17.41
N ALA A 270 12.69 13.24 16.77
CA ALA A 270 12.83 12.78 15.40
C ALA A 270 13.14 11.28 15.35
N CYS A 271 12.59 10.59 14.38
CA CYS A 271 12.76 9.15 14.21
C CYS A 271 14.16 8.80 13.71
N PHE A 272 14.90 7.97 14.44
CA PHE A 272 16.25 7.52 14.09
C PHE A 272 16.30 6.79 12.74
N PHE A 273 15.28 5.99 12.41
CA PHE A 273 15.18 5.34 11.11
C PHE A 273 15.18 6.36 9.97
N HIS A 274 14.44 7.45 10.11
CA HIS A 274 14.39 8.50 9.08
C HIS A 274 15.71 9.30 9.03
N LEU A 275 16.42 9.47 10.15
CA LEU A 275 17.76 10.06 10.17
C LEU A 275 18.72 9.22 9.32
N THR A 276 18.81 7.93 9.60
CA THR A 276 19.69 7.01 8.85
C THR A 276 19.31 6.95 7.37
N GLN A 277 18.02 6.93 7.07
CA GLN A 277 17.52 6.93 5.71
C GLN A 277 17.88 8.22 4.95
N ASN A 278 17.81 9.39 5.61
CA ASN A 278 18.19 10.67 5.01
C ASN A 278 19.68 10.69 4.66
N ILE A 279 20.55 10.20 5.55
CA ILE A 279 21.99 10.12 5.29
C ILE A 279 22.25 9.14 4.13
N TYR A 280 21.63 7.96 4.13
CA TYR A 280 21.80 7.02 3.02
C TYR A 280 21.31 7.58 1.67
N ARG A 281 20.26 8.41 1.67
CA ARG A 281 19.83 9.15 0.45
C ARG A 281 20.90 10.11 -0.03
N GLN A 282 21.68 10.72 0.86
CA GLN A 282 22.81 11.57 0.46
C GLN A 282 23.94 10.72 -0.14
N VAL A 283 24.22 9.52 0.40
CA VAL A 283 25.16 8.56 -0.24
C VAL A 283 24.71 8.26 -1.66
N GLN A 284 23.42 8.04 -1.89
CA GLN A 284 22.87 7.78 -3.23
C GLN A 284 22.96 9.00 -4.16
N GLN A 285 22.66 10.19 -3.65
CA GLN A 285 22.70 11.45 -4.44
C GLN A 285 24.13 11.86 -4.81
N ALA A 286 25.10 11.54 -3.97
CA ALA A 286 26.53 11.76 -4.24
C ALA A 286 27.17 10.66 -5.09
N ASP A 287 26.39 9.66 -5.55
CA ASP A 287 26.85 8.49 -6.32
C ASP A 287 27.89 7.61 -5.60
N PHE A 288 27.86 7.60 -4.26
CA PHE A 288 28.78 6.82 -3.43
C PHE A 288 28.21 5.47 -2.98
N THR A 289 27.13 4.98 -3.59
CA THR A 289 26.48 3.71 -3.21
C THR A 289 27.45 2.52 -3.33
N THR A 290 28.25 2.48 -4.41
CA THR A 290 29.24 1.40 -4.63
C THR A 290 30.37 1.48 -3.61
N LYS A 291 30.86 2.68 -3.28
CA LYS A 291 31.89 2.90 -2.26
C LYS A 291 31.36 2.48 -0.87
N TYR A 292 30.17 2.93 -0.50
CA TYR A 292 29.50 2.55 0.74
C TYR A 292 29.32 1.02 0.89
N GLY A 293 29.14 0.31 -0.22
CA GLY A 293 28.97 -1.16 -0.20
C GLY A 293 30.30 -1.94 -0.11
N ASN A 294 31.41 -1.38 -0.61
CA ASN A 294 32.67 -2.10 -0.79
C ASN A 294 33.83 -1.59 0.09
N ASP A 295 33.73 -0.38 0.61
CA ASP A 295 34.73 0.25 1.47
C ASP A 295 34.20 0.29 2.89
N GLU A 296 34.74 -0.59 3.75
CA GLU A 296 34.27 -0.77 5.13
C GLU A 296 34.57 0.47 6.00
N GLU A 297 35.72 1.11 5.80
CA GLU A 297 36.12 2.32 6.54
C GLU A 297 35.20 3.49 6.22
N TYR A 298 34.94 3.72 4.92
CA TYR A 298 33.98 4.72 4.47
C TYR A 298 32.58 4.46 5.02
N ALA A 299 32.09 3.23 4.88
CA ALA A 299 30.77 2.85 5.37
C ALA A 299 30.63 2.99 6.89
N HIS A 300 31.69 2.67 7.63
CA HIS A 300 31.73 2.84 9.08
C HIS A 300 31.64 4.31 9.46
N THR A 301 32.45 5.17 8.85
CA THR A 301 32.46 6.62 9.12
C THR A 301 31.10 7.27 8.76
N VAL A 302 30.50 6.89 7.63
CA VAL A 302 29.14 7.36 7.28
C VAL A 302 28.12 6.99 8.36
N ARG A 303 28.22 5.80 8.98
CA ARG A 303 27.32 5.37 10.06
C ARG A 303 27.59 6.08 11.40
N MET A 304 28.78 6.65 11.60
CA MET A 304 29.06 7.47 12.78
C MET A 304 28.20 8.74 12.81
N LEU A 305 27.88 9.34 11.66
CA LEU A 305 27.04 10.54 11.60
C LEU A 305 25.66 10.35 12.28
N PRO A 306 24.83 9.36 11.90
CA PRO A 306 23.56 9.16 12.60
C PRO A 306 23.76 8.64 14.03
N ALA A 307 24.89 7.97 14.35
CA ALA A 307 25.16 7.47 15.70
C ALA A 307 25.33 8.60 16.72
N LEU A 308 25.64 9.82 16.29
CA LEU A 308 25.66 11.01 17.15
C LEU A 308 24.33 11.23 17.88
N ALA A 309 23.21 10.71 17.35
CA ALA A 309 21.91 10.80 18.02
C ALA A 309 21.82 10.05 19.36
N PHE A 310 22.79 9.22 19.69
CA PHE A 310 22.87 8.46 20.95
C PHE A 310 23.82 9.09 21.97
N LEU A 311 24.46 10.20 21.64
CA LEU A 311 25.34 10.92 22.56
C LEU A 311 24.57 11.94 23.41
N GLU A 312 25.15 12.32 24.52
CA GLU A 312 24.70 13.48 25.29
C GLU A 312 24.78 14.74 24.42
N THR A 313 23.79 15.63 24.56
CA THR A 313 23.66 16.83 23.71
C THR A 313 24.94 17.69 23.69
N ASN A 314 25.66 17.75 24.82
CA ASN A 314 26.88 18.55 24.96
C ASN A 314 28.07 17.98 24.16
N ASP A 315 28.09 16.68 23.90
CA ASP A 315 29.20 15.99 23.25
C ASP A 315 29.02 15.88 21.72
N ILE A 316 27.81 16.13 21.22
CA ILE A 316 27.50 15.94 19.79
C ILE A 316 28.37 16.81 18.90
N CYS A 317 28.54 18.12 19.23
CA CYS A 317 29.29 19.03 18.38
C CYS A 317 30.80 18.71 18.33
N SER A 318 31.41 18.37 19.46
CA SER A 318 32.84 17.98 19.52
C SER A 318 33.07 16.65 18.78
N THR A 319 32.23 15.66 19.02
CA THR A 319 32.35 14.36 18.33
C THR A 319 32.10 14.48 16.83
N PHE A 320 31.21 15.39 16.41
CA PHE A 320 31.02 15.68 14.99
C PHE A 320 32.28 16.27 14.35
N GLU A 321 32.99 17.18 15.05
CA GLU A 321 34.28 17.74 14.60
C GLU A 321 35.36 16.66 14.52
N ASP A 322 35.46 15.76 15.51
CA ASP A 322 36.37 14.62 15.50
C ASP A 322 36.16 13.71 14.27
N ILE A 323 34.89 13.50 13.85
CA ILE A 323 34.59 12.74 12.60
C ILE A 323 35.15 13.48 11.37
N GLY A 324 35.05 14.80 11.34
CA GLY A 324 35.63 15.62 10.26
C GLY A 324 37.15 15.53 10.19
N ASP A 325 37.81 15.46 11.35
CA ASP A 325 39.26 15.38 11.48
C ASP A 325 39.84 14.03 10.99
N LEU A 326 38.99 12.99 10.81
CA LEU A 326 39.41 11.71 10.20
C LEU A 326 39.82 11.85 8.73
N GLN A 327 39.43 12.94 8.05
CA GLN A 327 39.78 13.25 6.65
C GLN A 327 39.52 12.09 5.69
N ILE A 328 38.42 11.39 5.87
CA ILE A 328 38.03 10.26 5.01
C ILE A 328 37.68 10.78 3.61
N PRO A 329 38.33 10.27 2.54
CA PRO A 329 38.06 10.70 1.17
C PRO A 329 36.59 10.57 0.78
N ASP A 330 36.04 11.60 0.12
CA ASP A 330 34.64 11.68 -0.37
C ASP A 330 33.58 11.75 0.75
N LEU A 331 33.96 12.01 1.98
CA LEU A 331 33.01 12.20 3.09
C LEU A 331 32.37 13.61 3.06
N ASP A 332 33.07 14.61 2.54
CA ASP A 332 32.67 16.02 2.58
C ASP A 332 31.22 16.30 2.19
N PRO A 333 30.64 15.73 1.12
CA PRO A 333 29.25 16.00 0.76
C PRO A 333 28.26 15.58 1.85
N LEU A 334 28.51 14.45 2.51
CA LEU A 334 27.69 13.91 3.59
C LEU A 334 27.90 14.68 4.89
N TYR A 335 29.15 15.00 5.21
CA TYR A 335 29.55 15.79 6.37
C TYR A 335 28.92 17.18 6.31
N ASN A 336 29.07 17.87 5.18
CA ASN A 336 28.47 19.18 4.94
C ASN A 336 26.93 19.16 5.03
N TYR A 337 26.28 18.13 4.44
CA TYR A 337 24.85 17.94 4.57
C TYR A 337 24.44 17.79 6.04
N PHE A 338 25.14 16.92 6.79
CA PHE A 338 24.83 16.69 8.19
C PHE A 338 25.00 17.96 9.04
N GLU A 339 26.08 18.71 8.77
CA GLU A 339 26.31 19.99 9.44
C GLU A 339 25.17 20.98 9.16
N ASP A 340 24.78 21.20 7.90
CA ASP A 340 23.74 22.13 7.52
C ASP A 340 22.38 21.79 8.13
N TYR A 341 22.04 20.52 8.15
CA TYR A 341 20.70 20.09 8.54
C TYR A 341 20.52 19.82 10.02
N TYR A 342 21.58 19.35 10.72
CA TYR A 342 21.45 18.86 12.11
C TYR A 342 22.35 19.54 13.12
N ILE A 343 23.55 19.98 12.75
CA ILE A 343 24.53 20.55 13.68
C ILE A 343 24.55 22.10 13.64
N GLY A 344 24.46 22.66 12.44
CA GLY A 344 24.64 24.08 12.14
C GLY A 344 26.10 24.43 11.84
N ARG A 345 26.31 25.28 10.84
CA ARG A 345 27.64 25.74 10.41
C ARG A 345 28.39 26.46 11.52
N SER A 346 29.67 26.11 11.70
CA SER A 346 30.56 26.78 12.61
C SER A 346 30.77 28.22 12.20
N ARG A 347 30.76 29.14 13.17
CA ARG A 347 31.05 30.57 13.03
C ARG A 347 32.15 30.98 14.03
N SER A 348 32.70 32.20 13.86
CA SER A 348 33.66 32.71 14.80
C SER A 348 33.16 32.71 16.26
N ARG A 349 34.05 32.45 17.22
CA ARG A 349 33.80 32.45 18.68
C ARG A 349 32.90 31.28 19.16
N ASN A 350 33.11 30.05 18.69
CA ASN A 350 32.38 28.85 19.12
C ASN A 350 30.84 28.93 18.97
N ARG A 351 30.36 29.75 18.04
CA ARG A 351 28.93 29.83 17.71
C ARG A 351 28.64 29.03 16.43
N ARG A 352 27.48 28.36 16.41
CA ARG A 352 26.98 27.69 15.23
C ARG A 352 25.70 28.35 14.70
N THR A 353 25.43 28.24 13.44
CA THR A 353 24.14 28.60 12.88
C THR A 353 23.05 27.70 13.42
N ILE A 354 21.79 28.15 13.38
CA ILE A 354 20.65 27.26 13.72
C ILE A 354 20.41 26.34 12.52
N PRO A 355 20.56 25.01 12.68
CA PRO A 355 20.29 24.06 11.60
C PRO A 355 18.79 23.91 11.37
N MET A 356 18.42 23.19 10.29
CA MET A 356 17.02 22.93 9.98
C MET A 356 16.33 22.10 11.08
N PHE A 357 17.05 21.14 11.65
CA PHE A 357 16.62 20.25 12.73
C PHE A 357 17.65 20.33 13.88
N PRO A 358 17.46 21.22 14.85
CA PRO A 358 18.42 21.39 15.96
C PRO A 358 18.59 20.13 16.81
N ILE A 359 19.77 19.97 17.41
CA ILE A 359 20.17 18.84 18.28
C ILE A 359 19.20 18.62 19.46
N THR A 360 18.43 19.63 19.85
CA THR A 360 17.45 19.54 20.93
C THR A 360 16.16 18.81 20.56
N PHE A 361 16.18 18.06 19.46
CA PHE A 361 15.08 17.22 19.03
C PHE A 361 15.12 15.81 19.57
#